data_52ecb0170198298d3dadbe5f689c849f
#
_entry.id   52ecb0170198298d3dadbe5f689c849f
#
_cell.length_a   1.000
_cell.length_b   1.000
_cell.length_c   1.000
_cell.angle_alpha   90.00
_cell.angle_beta   90.00
_cell.angle_gamma   90.00
#
_symmetry.space_group_name_H-M   'P 1'
#
loop_
_entity.id
_entity.type
_entity.pdbx_description
1 polymer ?
#
loop_
_entity_poly.entity_id
_entity_poly.type
_entity_poly.pdbx_seq_one_letter_code
_entity_poly.pdbx_strand_id
1 'polypeptide(L)'
;MGTFSQYAVAAAKEAFADAGISMENEDPFRVGVLVGSGVGDLNACEQAKAKIDAGNPSRVNPFTVPVMIANMAAGNVAIALGAKGKCTSVVTACATGTHCIGDAFRAIQYNDADICVAGGAESAITPVGVAGFSALTALSESEDPLRA
;
A
#
# COMPACT_ATOMS: atom_id res chain seq x y z
N MET A 1 11.25 1.13 3.89
CA MET A 1 9.88 1.15 3.30
C MET A 1 9.70 -0.16 2.57
N GLY A 2 8.55 -0.82 2.75
CA GLY A 2 8.19 -2.07 2.05
C GLY A 2 7.97 -1.87 0.56
N THR A 3 8.06 -2.95 -0.22
CA THR A 3 7.94 -2.88 -1.69
C THR A 3 6.59 -2.32 -2.13
N PHE A 4 5.48 -2.77 -1.51
CA PHE A 4 4.14 -2.22 -1.81
C PHE A 4 4.06 -0.71 -1.55
N SER A 5 4.70 -0.22 -0.47
CA SER A 5 4.77 1.21 -0.17
C SER A 5 5.61 1.99 -1.18
N GLN A 6 6.68 1.38 -1.73
CA GLN A 6 7.48 2.00 -2.79
C GLN A 6 6.64 2.20 -4.06
N TYR A 7 5.85 1.19 -4.44
CA TYR A 7 4.91 1.28 -5.57
C TYR A 7 3.86 2.36 -5.33
N ALA A 8 3.27 2.39 -4.12
CA ALA A 8 2.30 3.42 -3.75
C ALA A 8 2.87 4.83 -3.87
N VAL A 9 4.09 5.06 -3.37
CA VAL A 9 4.74 6.38 -3.43
C VAL A 9 5.08 6.77 -4.87
N ALA A 10 5.58 5.84 -5.68
CA ALA A 10 5.89 6.10 -7.07
C ALA A 10 4.64 6.49 -7.86
N ALA A 11 3.58 5.67 -7.79
CA ALA A 11 2.31 5.93 -8.46
C ALA A 11 1.62 7.22 -7.96
N ALA A 12 1.68 7.49 -6.64
CA ALA A 12 1.10 8.71 -6.08
C ALA A 12 1.80 9.98 -6.57
N LYS A 13 3.14 9.97 -6.68
CA LYS A 13 3.90 11.09 -7.23
C LYS A 13 3.57 11.34 -8.70
N GLU A 14 3.45 10.28 -9.48
CA GLU A 14 3.07 10.36 -10.88
C GLU A 14 1.65 10.92 -11.04
N ALA A 15 0.67 10.37 -10.30
CA ALA A 15 -0.71 10.84 -10.31
C ALA A 15 -0.83 12.31 -9.87
N PHE A 16 -0.06 12.72 -8.87
CA PHE A 16 -0.06 14.10 -8.36
C PHE A 16 0.50 15.08 -9.40
N ALA A 17 1.57 14.68 -10.09
CA ALA A 17 2.15 15.46 -11.19
C ALA A 17 1.21 15.53 -12.41
N ASP A 18 0.59 14.41 -12.78
CA ASP A 18 -0.37 14.33 -13.90
C ASP A 18 -1.60 15.20 -13.65
N ALA A 19 -2.06 15.28 -12.40
CA ALA A 19 -3.15 16.15 -11.98
C ALA A 19 -2.79 17.65 -12.02
N GLY A 20 -1.53 18.01 -12.24
CA GLY A 20 -1.06 19.40 -12.22
C GLY A 20 -1.11 20.07 -10.84
N ILE A 21 -1.14 19.27 -9.76
CA ILE A 21 -1.24 19.77 -8.38
C ILE A 21 0.15 20.03 -7.83
N SER A 22 0.32 21.15 -7.12
CA SER A 22 1.55 21.49 -6.39
C SER A 22 1.22 21.81 -4.95
N MET A 23 1.88 21.13 -4.01
CA MET A 23 1.71 21.39 -2.56
C MET A 23 2.09 22.79 -2.11
N GLU A 24 2.80 23.57 -2.95
CA GLU A 24 3.11 24.97 -2.68
C GLU A 24 1.86 25.88 -2.76
N ASN A 25 0.84 25.41 -3.51
CA ASN A 25 -0.39 26.15 -3.76
C ASN A 25 -1.58 25.63 -2.96
N GLU A 26 -1.40 24.52 -2.22
CA GLU A 26 -2.48 23.82 -1.54
C GLU A 26 -2.33 23.91 0.00
N ASP A 27 -3.44 23.87 0.71
CA ASP A 27 -3.41 23.68 2.15
C ASP A 27 -3.09 22.20 2.45
N PRO A 28 -1.91 21.89 3.00
CA PRO A 28 -1.53 20.51 3.27
C PRO A 28 -2.49 19.79 4.23
N PHE A 29 -3.22 20.50 5.08
CA PHE A 29 -4.22 19.94 5.99
C PHE A 29 -5.52 19.56 5.28
N ARG A 30 -5.71 20.04 4.05
CA ARG A 30 -6.84 19.71 3.18
C ARG A 30 -6.50 18.66 2.12
N VAL A 31 -5.25 18.18 2.08
CA VAL A 31 -4.81 17.10 1.19
C VAL A 31 -4.80 15.79 1.96
N GLY A 32 -5.71 14.88 1.62
CA GLY A 32 -5.85 13.56 2.21
C GLY A 32 -5.15 12.45 1.43
N VAL A 33 -4.83 11.35 2.10
CA VAL A 33 -4.25 10.13 1.51
C VAL A 33 -5.04 8.92 1.99
N LEU A 34 -5.68 8.22 1.07
CA LEU A 34 -6.46 7.01 1.32
C LEU A 34 -5.92 5.89 0.41
N VAL A 35 -4.84 5.26 0.83
CA VAL A 35 -4.16 4.21 0.07
C VAL A 35 -4.01 2.97 0.92
N GLY A 36 -4.46 1.84 0.41
CA GLY A 36 -4.46 0.58 1.13
C GLY A 36 -3.63 -0.51 0.47
N SER A 37 -3.44 -1.58 1.22
CA SER A 37 -2.88 -2.85 0.76
C SER A 37 -3.71 -3.98 1.38
N GLY A 38 -3.96 -5.05 0.63
CA GLY A 38 -4.71 -6.21 1.12
C GLY A 38 -3.93 -7.02 2.16
N VAL A 39 -2.61 -7.08 2.01
CA VAL A 39 -1.73 -7.97 2.79
C VAL A 39 -0.57 -7.23 3.45
N GLY A 40 -0.14 -6.10 2.90
CA GLY A 40 1.09 -5.42 3.31
C GLY A 40 2.35 -6.10 2.76
N ASP A 41 3.47 -6.07 3.50
CA ASP A 41 4.73 -6.65 3.04
C ASP A 41 4.96 -8.06 3.61
N LEU A 42 4.51 -9.09 2.88
CA LEU A 42 4.76 -10.49 3.23
C LEU A 42 6.26 -10.81 3.27
N ASN A 43 7.06 -10.21 2.38
CA ASN A 43 8.50 -10.47 2.34
C ASN A 43 9.19 -10.04 3.64
N ALA A 44 8.75 -8.94 4.27
CA ALA A 44 9.26 -8.53 5.57
C ALA A 44 8.98 -9.58 6.66
N CYS A 45 7.80 -10.20 6.65
CA CYS A 45 7.44 -11.31 7.53
C CYS A 45 8.31 -12.55 7.28
N GLU A 46 8.46 -12.96 6.03
CA GLU A 46 9.24 -14.12 5.63
C GLU A 46 10.71 -13.96 6.04
N GLN A 47 11.30 -12.78 5.80
CA GLN A 47 12.68 -12.49 6.21
C GLN A 47 12.84 -12.49 7.73
N ALA A 48 11.89 -11.94 8.47
CA ALA A 48 11.92 -11.97 9.93
C ALA A 48 11.82 -13.40 10.44
N LYS A 49 10.89 -14.20 9.90
CA LYS A 49 10.71 -15.62 10.26
C LYS A 49 11.98 -16.42 9.98
N ALA A 50 12.59 -16.25 8.82
CA ALA A 50 13.82 -16.97 8.47
C ALA A 50 14.97 -16.69 9.47
N LYS A 51 15.09 -15.46 9.98
CA LYS A 51 16.09 -15.14 11.02
C LYS A 51 15.79 -15.81 12.35
N ILE A 52 14.52 -15.88 12.73
CA ILE A 52 14.08 -16.57 13.96
C ILE A 52 14.38 -18.07 13.86
N ASP A 53 14.05 -18.70 12.74
CA ASP A 53 14.28 -20.13 12.51
C ASP A 53 15.77 -20.50 12.49
N ALA A 54 16.60 -19.58 12.02
CA ALA A 54 18.06 -19.72 12.07
C ALA A 54 18.66 -19.49 13.48
N GLY A 55 17.83 -19.33 14.52
CA GLY A 55 18.28 -19.10 15.89
C GLY A 55 18.81 -17.68 16.15
N ASN A 56 18.52 -16.73 15.29
CA ASN A 56 19.03 -15.36 15.37
C ASN A 56 17.90 -14.30 15.54
N PRO A 57 17.01 -14.40 16.54
CA PRO A 57 15.88 -13.47 16.68
C PRO A 57 16.32 -12.02 16.90
N SER A 58 17.48 -11.78 17.49
CA SER A 58 18.06 -10.44 17.69
C SER A 58 18.48 -9.76 16.38
N ARG A 59 18.55 -10.49 15.27
CA ARG A 59 18.86 -9.94 13.93
C ARG A 59 17.63 -9.60 13.12
N VAL A 60 16.43 -9.75 13.68
CA VAL A 60 15.20 -9.25 13.04
C VAL A 60 15.30 -7.73 12.92
N ASN A 61 14.91 -7.22 11.75
CA ASN A 61 14.96 -5.77 11.50
C ASN A 61 14.01 -5.05 12.48
N PRO A 62 14.46 -4.04 13.25
CA PRO A 62 13.59 -3.29 14.16
C PRO A 62 12.44 -2.58 13.44
N PHE A 63 12.57 -2.32 12.14
CA PHE A 63 11.53 -1.73 11.31
C PHE A 63 10.61 -2.78 10.65
N THR A 64 10.70 -4.07 11.00
CA THR A 64 9.87 -5.12 10.40
C THR A 64 8.39 -4.76 10.49
N VAL A 65 7.90 -4.35 11.66
CA VAL A 65 6.48 -4.00 11.84
C VAL A 65 6.08 -2.77 11.00
N PRO A 66 6.77 -1.61 11.09
CA PRO A 66 6.46 -0.46 10.22
C PRO A 66 6.60 -0.74 8.73
N VAL A 67 7.44 -1.68 8.33
CA VAL A 67 7.58 -2.05 6.91
C VAL A 67 6.42 -2.95 6.45
N MET A 68 5.94 -3.82 7.34
CA MET A 68 4.97 -4.87 7.04
C MET A 68 3.52 -4.39 6.98
N ILE A 69 3.11 -3.48 7.88
CA ILE A 69 1.70 -3.15 8.08
C ILE A 69 1.09 -2.40 6.89
N ALA A 70 -0.14 -2.81 6.51
CA ALA A 70 -0.81 -2.39 5.29
C ALA A 70 -1.06 -0.87 5.18
N ASN A 71 -1.29 -0.19 6.32
CA ASN A 71 -1.55 1.26 6.33
C ASN A 71 -0.32 2.11 6.03
N MET A 72 0.88 1.52 5.99
CA MET A 72 2.10 2.27 5.70
C MET A 72 2.23 2.68 4.23
N ALA A 73 1.43 2.13 3.32
CA ALA A 73 1.28 2.72 1.99
C ALA A 73 0.79 4.17 2.08
N ALA A 74 -0.34 4.40 2.78
CA ALA A 74 -0.86 5.74 3.00
C ALA A 74 0.11 6.64 3.77
N GLY A 75 0.71 6.14 4.85
CA GLY A 75 1.66 6.90 5.65
C GLY A 75 2.89 7.36 4.86
N ASN A 76 3.49 6.47 4.06
CA ASN A 76 4.65 6.82 3.24
C ASN A 76 4.30 7.78 2.10
N VAL A 77 3.12 7.65 1.48
CA VAL A 77 2.62 8.60 0.47
C VAL A 77 2.41 9.97 1.09
N ALA A 78 1.75 10.05 2.25
CA ALA A 78 1.52 11.31 2.95
C ALA A 78 2.85 12.03 3.29
N ILE A 79 3.84 11.29 3.80
CA ILE A 79 5.17 11.83 4.08
C ILE A 79 5.85 12.31 2.79
N ALA A 80 5.79 11.52 1.72
CA ALA A 80 6.47 11.83 0.45
C ALA A 80 5.89 13.04 -0.27
N LEU A 81 4.59 13.30 -0.12
CA LEU A 81 3.90 14.45 -0.71
C LEU A 81 3.82 15.66 0.25
N GLY A 82 4.06 15.47 1.54
CA GLY A 82 3.86 16.52 2.55
C GLY A 82 2.38 16.73 2.93
N ALA A 83 1.50 15.78 2.60
CA ALA A 83 0.08 15.81 2.94
C ALA A 83 -0.12 15.66 4.46
N LYS A 84 -0.99 16.48 5.06
CA LYS A 84 -1.26 16.52 6.51
C LYS A 84 -2.75 16.37 6.84
N GLY A 85 -3.59 16.16 5.84
CA GLY A 85 -5.01 15.88 6.00
C GLY A 85 -5.26 14.44 6.43
N LYS A 86 -6.48 13.95 6.17
CA LYS A 86 -6.88 12.58 6.49
C LYS A 86 -5.92 11.56 5.87
N CYS A 87 -5.28 10.75 6.71
CA CYS A 87 -4.38 9.69 6.26
C CYS A 87 -4.87 8.35 6.81
N THR A 88 -5.42 7.50 5.96
CA THR A 88 -6.02 6.23 6.37
C THR A 88 -5.88 5.16 5.28
N SER A 89 -6.14 3.93 5.67
CA SER A 89 -6.16 2.77 4.80
C SER A 89 -7.38 1.92 5.12
N VAL A 90 -8.11 1.54 4.11
CA VAL A 90 -9.12 0.49 4.19
C VAL A 90 -8.45 -0.81 3.76
N VAL A 91 -8.77 -1.92 4.41
CA VAL A 91 -8.24 -3.24 4.05
C VAL A 91 -9.42 -4.17 3.78
N THR A 92 -9.67 -4.43 2.51
CA THR A 92 -10.78 -5.25 2.02
C THR A 92 -10.34 -6.21 0.92
N ALA A 93 -9.16 -6.83 1.12
CA ALA A 93 -8.54 -7.76 0.18
C ALA A 93 -8.43 -7.13 -1.23
N CYS A 94 -8.88 -7.83 -2.29
CA CYS A 94 -8.80 -7.35 -3.67
C CYS A 94 -9.61 -6.06 -3.93
N ALA A 95 -10.59 -5.73 -3.08
CA ALA A 95 -11.41 -4.52 -3.20
C ALA A 95 -10.80 -3.29 -2.50
N THR A 96 -9.64 -3.43 -1.84
CA THR A 96 -9.00 -2.37 -1.05
C THR A 96 -8.84 -1.05 -1.82
N GLY A 97 -8.31 -1.10 -3.04
CA GLY A 97 -8.11 0.10 -3.86
C GLY A 97 -9.43 0.79 -4.19
N THR A 98 -10.46 0.01 -4.57
CA THR A 98 -11.80 0.54 -4.87
C THR A 98 -12.45 1.19 -3.64
N HIS A 99 -12.35 0.58 -2.46
CA HIS A 99 -12.86 1.16 -1.22
C HIS A 99 -12.13 2.44 -0.84
N CYS A 100 -10.80 2.49 -0.97
CA CYS A 100 -10.04 3.72 -0.73
C CYS A 100 -10.50 4.87 -1.65
N ILE A 101 -10.79 4.58 -2.92
CA ILE A 101 -11.34 5.57 -3.86
C ILE A 101 -12.74 6.03 -3.44
N GLY A 102 -13.60 5.09 -3.03
CA GLY A 102 -14.94 5.40 -2.55
C GLY A 102 -14.94 6.28 -1.29
N ASP A 103 -14.07 5.97 -0.33
CA ASP A 103 -13.91 6.76 0.90
C ASP A 103 -13.31 8.13 0.63
N ALA A 104 -12.38 8.24 -0.34
CA ALA A 104 -11.83 9.52 -0.78
C ALA A 104 -12.91 10.41 -1.41
N PHE A 105 -13.75 9.82 -2.28
CA PHE A 105 -14.91 10.51 -2.84
C PHE A 105 -15.81 11.07 -1.74
N ARG A 106 -16.12 10.26 -0.70
CA ARG A 106 -16.92 10.70 0.43
C ARG A 106 -16.24 11.79 1.26
N ALA A 107 -14.93 11.68 1.48
CA ALA A 107 -14.17 12.69 2.21
C ALA A 107 -14.27 14.08 1.53
N ILE A 108 -14.17 14.12 0.20
CA ILE A 108 -14.36 15.36 -0.57
C ILE A 108 -15.83 15.81 -0.51
N GLN A 109 -16.78 14.90 -0.71
CA GLN A 109 -18.22 15.22 -0.68
C GLN A 109 -18.67 15.81 0.66
N TYR A 110 -18.10 15.33 1.77
CA TYR A 110 -18.42 15.80 3.12
C TYR A 110 -17.53 16.97 3.59
N ASN A 111 -16.69 17.50 2.71
CA ASN A 111 -15.78 18.60 3.01
C ASN A 111 -14.71 18.28 4.07
N ASP A 112 -14.32 17.01 4.19
CA ASP A 112 -13.20 16.57 5.04
C ASP A 112 -11.86 16.85 4.38
N ALA A 113 -11.79 16.90 3.04
CA ALA A 113 -10.63 17.18 2.24
C ALA A 113 -11.01 17.90 0.93
N ASP A 114 -10.09 18.67 0.36
CA ASP A 114 -10.25 19.28 -0.97
C ASP A 114 -9.60 18.39 -2.06
N ILE A 115 -8.51 17.70 -1.70
CA ILE A 115 -7.78 16.80 -2.57
C ILE A 115 -7.56 15.48 -1.83
N CYS A 116 -7.72 14.37 -2.52
CA CYS A 116 -7.37 13.05 -1.99
C CYS A 116 -6.53 12.26 -2.98
N VAL A 117 -5.40 11.74 -2.51
CA VAL A 117 -4.68 10.66 -3.19
C VAL A 117 -5.27 9.34 -2.74
N ALA A 118 -5.84 8.57 -3.66
CA ALA A 118 -6.56 7.35 -3.32
C ALA A 118 -6.18 6.18 -4.23
N GLY A 119 -6.17 4.97 -3.67
CA GLY A 119 -5.91 3.75 -4.43
C GLY A 119 -5.45 2.58 -3.58
N GLY A 120 -4.78 1.63 -4.23
CA GLY A 120 -4.21 0.48 -3.56
C GLY A 120 -2.87 0.09 -4.17
N ALA A 121 -2.02 -0.54 -3.36
CA ALA A 121 -0.75 -1.10 -3.81
C ALA A 121 -0.47 -2.42 -3.09
N GLU A 122 0.10 -3.38 -3.81
CA GLU A 122 0.37 -4.73 -3.29
C GLU A 122 1.71 -5.25 -3.77
N SER A 123 2.35 -6.10 -2.96
CA SER A 123 3.59 -6.80 -3.34
C SER A 123 3.62 -8.23 -2.76
N ALA A 124 2.54 -8.98 -2.98
CA ALA A 124 2.35 -10.32 -2.41
C ALA A 124 3.01 -11.46 -3.23
N ILE A 125 3.84 -11.15 -4.23
CA ILE A 125 4.57 -12.16 -5.01
C ILE A 125 5.80 -12.60 -4.21
N THR A 126 5.54 -13.49 -3.25
CA THR A 126 6.53 -14.09 -2.35
C THR A 126 6.28 -15.59 -2.28
N PRO A 127 7.21 -16.42 -1.76
CA PRO A 127 6.98 -17.84 -1.58
C PRO A 127 5.69 -18.16 -0.83
N VAL A 128 5.41 -17.48 0.28
CA VAL A 128 4.17 -17.66 1.06
C VAL A 128 2.95 -17.18 0.28
N GLY A 129 3.05 -16.02 -0.38
CA GLY A 129 1.96 -15.47 -1.18
C GLY A 129 1.57 -16.39 -2.34
N VAL A 130 2.56 -16.82 -3.13
CA VAL A 130 2.31 -17.74 -4.25
C VAL A 130 1.77 -19.09 -3.76
N ALA A 131 2.35 -19.68 -2.70
CA ALA A 131 1.87 -20.93 -2.14
C ALA A 131 0.41 -20.82 -1.63
N GLY A 132 0.09 -19.70 -0.96
CA GLY A 132 -1.27 -19.44 -0.47
C GLY A 132 -2.30 -19.34 -1.59
N PHE A 133 -2.03 -18.55 -2.63
CA PHE A 133 -2.92 -18.42 -3.79
C PHE A 133 -3.01 -19.71 -4.62
N SER A 134 -1.91 -20.47 -4.71
CA SER A 134 -1.93 -21.80 -5.33
C SER A 134 -2.82 -22.78 -4.57
N ALA A 135 -2.72 -22.81 -3.24
CA ALA A 135 -3.56 -23.66 -2.39
C ALA A 135 -5.07 -23.32 -2.49
N LEU A 136 -5.40 -22.06 -2.81
CA LEU A 136 -6.78 -21.63 -3.09
C LEU A 136 -7.24 -21.99 -4.51
N THR A 137 -6.39 -22.62 -5.34
CA THR A 137 -6.66 -22.86 -6.77
C THR A 137 -6.97 -21.57 -7.55
N ALA A 138 -6.39 -20.46 -7.12
CA ALA A 138 -6.64 -19.14 -7.69
C ALA A 138 -5.61 -18.74 -8.76
N LEU A 139 -4.52 -19.50 -8.89
CA LEU A 139 -3.51 -19.26 -9.92
C LEU A 139 -3.85 -20.05 -11.19
N SER A 140 -3.50 -19.47 -12.34
CA SER A 140 -3.56 -20.19 -13.61
C SER A 140 -2.55 -21.34 -13.65
N GLU A 141 -2.95 -22.48 -14.22
CA GLU A 141 -2.05 -23.59 -14.51
C GLU A 141 -1.42 -23.50 -15.92
N SER A 142 -1.75 -22.45 -16.68
CA SER A 142 -1.21 -22.23 -18.01
C SER A 142 0.23 -21.80 -17.97
N GLU A 143 1.09 -22.44 -18.77
CA GLU A 143 2.47 -22.01 -19.01
C GLU A 143 2.54 -20.83 -20.01
N ASP A 144 1.46 -20.57 -20.73
CA ASP A 144 1.36 -19.45 -21.67
C ASP A 144 0.76 -18.22 -20.95
N PRO A 145 1.54 -17.14 -20.75
CA PRO A 145 1.07 -15.93 -20.06
C PRO A 145 -0.08 -15.22 -20.78
N LEU A 146 -0.30 -15.49 -22.07
CA LEU A 146 -1.43 -14.95 -22.83
C LEU A 146 -2.73 -15.73 -22.60
N ARG A 147 -2.66 -16.86 -21.89
CA ARG A 147 -3.80 -17.72 -21.53
C ARG A 147 -3.97 -17.88 -20.03
N ALA A 148 -3.20 -17.11 -19.23
CA ALA A 148 -3.25 -17.14 -17.80
C ALA A 148 -4.45 -16.35 -17.26
#